data_548736e670c5b63640f7e66f056c9968
#
_entry.id   548736e670c5b63640f7e66f056c9968
#
_cell.length_a   1.000
_cell.length_b   1.000
_cell.length_c   1.000
_cell.angle_alpha   90.00
_cell.angle_beta   90.00
_cell.angle_gamma   90.00
#
_symmetry.space_group_name_H-M   'P 1'
#
loop_
_entity.id
_entity.type
_entity.pdbx_description
1 polymer ?
#
loop_
_entity_poly.entity_id
_entity_poly.type
_entity_poly.pdbx_seq_one_letter_code
_entity_poly.pdbx_strand_id
1 'polypeptide(L)'
;MRAVRVECAFASLEHDARALAALQCISWDFRSMLGMVDGNLRIMVECITIDGNCPPPGTYVEGIRLVEILEEWNSTILTHHLIVLEFSADFAGHYFHSGDLAILAGSNFTANGLVLQIAGRHEAMVRFLTDIRSKVPVERVTSAKGSEGLVQKGPTLQQHRVVRLAHESGWYEAPKRTSIRELADKLGLSKSTVAEQLVKAEGEIVASFLDSSLDSE
;
A
#
# COMPACT_ATOMS: atom_id res chain seq x y z
N MET A 1 -7.04 -9.48 -19.47
CA MET A 1 -6.17 -8.79 -18.51
C MET A 1 -5.99 -9.73 -17.34
N ARG A 2 -4.78 -9.92 -16.86
CA ARG A 2 -4.48 -10.75 -15.68
C ARG A 2 -3.84 -9.86 -14.63
N ALA A 3 -4.03 -10.21 -13.37
CA ALA A 3 -3.37 -9.55 -12.26
C ALA A 3 -2.59 -10.58 -11.46
N VAL A 4 -1.47 -10.16 -10.93
CA VAL A 4 -0.61 -10.97 -10.05
C VAL A 4 -0.17 -10.13 -8.87
N ARG A 5 -0.01 -10.80 -7.74
CA ARG A 5 0.66 -10.29 -6.56
C ARG A 5 2.01 -11.00 -6.47
N VAL A 6 3.07 -10.22 -6.36
CA VAL A 6 4.46 -10.65 -6.25
C VAL A 6 4.96 -10.21 -4.89
N GLU A 7 5.47 -11.14 -4.11
CA GLU A 7 6.05 -10.91 -2.79
C GLU A 7 7.55 -11.18 -2.86
N CYS A 8 8.35 -10.22 -2.41
CA CYS A 8 9.81 -10.28 -2.44
C CYS A 8 10.36 -9.99 -1.05
N ALA A 9 11.25 -10.85 -0.54
CA ALA A 9 11.95 -10.58 0.71
C ALA A 9 13.16 -9.67 0.50
N PHE A 10 13.54 -8.96 1.56
CA PHE A 10 14.66 -8.02 1.52
C PHE A 10 15.94 -8.49 2.21
N ALA A 11 16.04 -9.75 2.55
CA ALA A 11 17.25 -10.31 3.15
C ALA A 11 18.57 -9.98 2.41
N SER A 12 18.48 -9.63 1.12
CA SER A 12 19.63 -9.21 0.30
C SER A 12 19.95 -7.70 0.38
N LEU A 13 19.05 -6.87 0.92
CA LEU A 13 19.23 -5.41 1.01
C LEU A 13 19.79 -4.95 2.36
N GLU A 14 19.93 -5.84 3.34
CA GLU A 14 20.43 -5.54 4.69
C GLU A 14 21.86 -4.97 4.71
N HIS A 15 22.59 -5.07 3.60
CA HIS A 15 23.97 -4.60 3.48
C HIS A 15 24.08 -3.21 2.84
N ASP A 16 22.97 -2.64 2.32
CA ASP A 16 22.97 -1.29 1.75
C ASP A 16 22.45 -0.26 2.77
N ALA A 17 23.33 0.62 3.23
CA ALA A 17 22.99 1.68 4.19
C ALA A 17 21.85 2.62 3.69
N ARG A 18 21.66 2.77 2.39
CA ARG A 18 20.61 3.59 1.80
C ARG A 18 19.28 2.85 1.79
N ALA A 19 19.31 1.54 1.49
CA ALA A 19 18.15 0.68 1.62
C ALA A 19 17.69 0.60 3.08
N LEU A 20 18.64 0.51 4.05
CA LEU A 20 18.34 0.57 5.48
C LEU A 20 17.67 1.88 5.88
N ALA A 21 18.09 3.03 5.33
CA ALA A 21 17.41 4.32 5.59
C ALA A 21 15.95 4.31 5.07
N ALA A 22 15.70 3.70 3.93
CA ALA A 22 14.33 3.52 3.42
C ALA A 22 13.52 2.54 4.29
N LEU A 23 14.15 1.54 4.88
CA LEU A 23 13.53 0.57 5.79
C LEU A 23 13.21 1.15 7.19
N GLN A 24 13.74 2.33 7.54
CA GLN A 24 13.36 3.03 8.78
C GLN A 24 11.92 3.58 8.72
N CYS A 25 11.36 3.73 7.52
CA CYS A 25 9.95 4.03 7.37
C CYS A 25 9.10 2.80 7.69
N ILE A 26 7.92 3.01 8.27
CA ILE A 26 6.96 1.92 8.57
C ILE A 26 6.51 1.26 7.28
N SER A 27 6.10 2.09 6.31
CA SER A 27 5.67 1.63 4.98
C SER A 27 5.88 2.70 3.91
N TRP A 28 5.90 2.21 2.67
CA TRP A 28 5.88 3.00 1.44
C TRP A 28 4.72 2.47 0.61
N ASP A 29 3.59 3.15 0.65
CA ASP A 29 2.36 2.69 0.01
C ASP A 29 2.16 3.35 -1.34
N PHE A 30 2.06 2.55 -2.39
CA PHE A 30 1.79 3.04 -3.75
C PHE A 30 0.44 3.76 -3.81
N ARG A 31 0.43 4.96 -4.40
CA ARG A 31 -0.77 5.77 -4.60
C ARG A 31 -1.18 5.87 -6.06
N SER A 32 -0.26 6.22 -6.93
CA SER A 32 -0.54 6.30 -8.37
C SER A 32 0.71 6.24 -9.24
N MET A 33 0.53 5.90 -10.50
CA MET A 33 1.52 6.14 -11.54
C MET A 33 1.37 7.58 -12.03
N LEU A 34 2.49 8.31 -12.08
CA LEU A 34 2.53 9.68 -12.59
C LEU A 34 2.88 9.72 -14.10
N GLY A 35 3.50 8.65 -14.60
CA GLY A 35 3.86 8.52 -16.01
C GLY A 35 5.35 8.37 -16.24
N MET A 36 5.75 8.52 -17.51
CA MET A 36 7.14 8.38 -17.93
C MET A 36 7.79 9.75 -18.14
N VAL A 37 8.98 9.93 -17.59
CA VAL A 37 9.79 11.14 -17.77
C VAL A 37 11.19 10.70 -18.20
N ASP A 38 11.61 11.11 -19.37
CA ASP A 38 12.92 10.74 -19.96
C ASP A 38 13.22 9.23 -19.94
N GLY A 39 12.19 8.42 -20.18
CA GLY A 39 12.28 6.95 -20.15
C GLY A 39 12.20 6.33 -18.75
N ASN A 40 12.15 7.12 -17.69
CA ASN A 40 12.04 6.67 -16.31
C ASN A 40 10.57 6.69 -15.86
N LEU A 41 10.16 5.69 -15.10
CA LEU A 41 8.82 5.65 -14.51
C LEU A 41 8.78 6.49 -13.24
N ARG A 42 7.83 7.42 -13.14
CA ARG A 42 7.50 8.12 -11.90
C ARG A 42 6.21 7.59 -11.29
N ILE A 43 6.27 7.37 -9.99
CA ILE A 43 5.13 6.97 -9.17
C ILE A 43 5.00 7.88 -7.96
N MET A 44 3.79 8.02 -7.48
CA MET A 44 3.47 8.68 -6.23
C MET A 44 3.29 7.63 -5.14
N VAL A 45 3.95 7.83 -4.02
CA VAL A 45 3.99 6.91 -2.89
C VAL A 45 3.76 7.70 -1.61
N GLU A 46 3.03 7.12 -0.67
CA GLU A 46 2.96 7.63 0.69
C GLU A 46 3.98 6.89 1.56
N CYS A 47 4.92 7.64 2.11
CA CYS A 47 5.88 7.15 3.09
C CYS A 47 5.38 7.47 4.49
N ILE A 48 5.33 6.48 5.37
CA ILE A 48 4.85 6.62 6.75
C ILE A 48 6.02 6.45 7.72
N THR A 49 6.19 7.42 8.61
CA THR A 49 7.27 7.44 9.62
C THR A 49 6.72 7.66 11.03
N ILE A 50 7.46 7.24 12.06
CA ILE A 50 7.12 7.51 13.46
C ILE A 50 7.72 8.84 13.92
N ASP A 51 8.95 9.11 13.51
CA ASP A 51 9.77 10.22 13.99
C ASP A 51 9.69 11.48 13.11
N GLY A 52 8.89 11.45 12.06
CA GLY A 52 8.76 12.54 11.10
C GLY A 52 9.91 12.66 10.10
N ASN A 53 10.89 11.77 10.15
CA ASN A 53 12.06 11.83 9.28
C ASN A 53 11.79 11.11 7.95
N CYS A 54 11.38 11.86 6.93
CA CYS A 54 11.36 11.35 5.56
C CYS A 54 12.79 11.31 5.02
N PRO A 55 13.18 10.24 4.33
CA PRO A 55 14.44 10.21 3.61
C PRO A 55 14.55 11.41 2.64
N PRO A 56 15.70 12.12 2.58
CA PRO A 56 15.84 13.28 1.70
C PRO A 56 15.84 12.86 0.22
N PRO A 57 15.48 13.77 -0.71
CA PRO A 57 15.59 13.50 -2.15
C PRO A 57 16.98 13.01 -2.52
N GLY A 58 17.05 12.01 -3.39
CA GLY A 58 18.29 11.39 -3.83
C GLY A 58 18.12 9.97 -4.33
N THR A 59 19.22 9.31 -4.72
CA THR A 59 19.24 7.90 -5.13
C THR A 59 19.47 7.02 -3.92
N TYR A 60 18.56 6.08 -3.68
CA TYR A 60 18.61 5.17 -2.53
C TYR A 60 19.10 3.78 -2.87
N VAL A 61 18.61 3.25 -3.99
CA VAL A 61 19.03 1.97 -4.55
C VAL A 61 19.33 2.22 -6.00
N GLU A 62 20.22 1.43 -6.60
CA GLU A 62 20.49 1.51 -8.02
C GLU A 62 19.18 1.43 -8.83
N GLY A 63 18.93 2.46 -9.61
CA GLY A 63 17.70 2.58 -10.40
C GLY A 63 16.47 3.13 -9.67
N ILE A 64 16.54 3.46 -8.37
CA ILE A 64 15.44 4.07 -7.62
C ILE A 64 15.89 5.40 -7.01
N ARG A 65 15.17 6.48 -7.34
CA ARG A 65 15.43 7.83 -6.85
C ARG A 65 14.19 8.44 -6.22
N LEU A 66 14.32 9.02 -5.03
CA LEU A 66 13.33 9.94 -4.50
C LEU A 66 13.55 11.31 -5.14
N VAL A 67 12.57 11.78 -5.91
CA VAL A 67 12.66 13.02 -6.70
C VAL A 67 12.34 14.23 -5.82
N GLU A 68 11.19 14.16 -5.12
CA GLU A 68 10.68 15.26 -4.30
C GLU A 68 9.66 14.76 -3.27
N ILE A 69 9.47 15.56 -2.23
CA ILE A 69 8.41 15.42 -1.24
C ILE A 69 7.34 16.46 -1.60
N LEU A 70 6.12 15.99 -1.93
CA LEU A 70 5.01 16.84 -2.36
C LEU A 70 4.27 17.45 -1.18
N GLU A 71 4.01 16.64 -0.14
CA GLU A 71 3.18 17.02 0.99
C GLU A 71 3.60 16.24 2.24
N GLU A 72 3.41 16.84 3.41
CA GLU A 72 3.61 16.23 4.71
C GLU A 72 2.41 16.55 5.62
N TRP A 73 1.92 15.54 6.33
CA TRP A 73 0.88 15.73 7.35
C TRP A 73 1.06 14.77 8.52
N ASN A 74 0.60 15.18 9.69
CA ASN A 74 0.70 14.41 10.91
C ASN A 74 -0.66 13.78 11.26
N SER A 75 -0.63 12.51 11.63
CA SER A 75 -1.68 11.85 12.41
C SER A 75 -1.28 11.82 13.89
N THR A 76 -2.02 11.11 14.74
CA THR A 76 -1.78 11.13 16.20
C THR A 76 -0.35 10.74 16.61
N ILE A 77 0.25 9.77 15.94
CA ILE A 77 1.57 9.23 16.26
C ILE A 77 2.46 9.01 15.03
N LEU A 78 1.93 9.27 13.84
CA LEU A 78 2.62 9.00 12.57
C LEU A 78 2.71 10.27 11.76
N THR A 79 3.81 10.41 11.04
CA THR A 79 3.97 11.42 9.99
C THR A 79 3.89 10.74 8.64
N HIS A 80 3.11 11.32 7.76
CA HIS A 80 2.87 10.85 6.41
C HIS A 80 3.52 11.82 5.43
N HIS A 81 4.23 11.30 4.46
CA HIS A 81 4.88 12.08 3.41
C HIS A 81 4.43 11.56 2.05
N LEU A 82 3.81 12.42 1.26
CA LEU A 82 3.51 12.11 -0.14
C LEU A 82 4.73 12.45 -0.97
N ILE A 83 5.32 11.44 -1.61
CA ILE A 83 6.60 11.55 -2.31
C ILE A 83 6.51 11.07 -3.75
N VAL A 84 7.42 11.55 -4.57
CA VAL A 84 7.61 11.06 -5.94
C VAL A 84 8.87 10.19 -5.99
N LEU A 85 8.68 8.93 -6.36
CA LEU A 85 9.76 8.01 -6.70
C LEU A 85 9.92 7.90 -8.20
N GLU A 86 11.15 7.81 -8.65
CA GLU A 86 11.52 7.57 -10.04
C GLU A 86 12.31 6.27 -10.16
N PHE A 87 11.85 5.42 -11.06
CA PHE A 87 12.53 4.17 -11.42
C PHE A 87 13.17 4.33 -12.78
N SER A 88 14.47 4.06 -12.86
CA SER A 88 15.19 4.14 -14.15
C SER A 88 14.65 3.17 -15.18
N ALA A 89 14.83 3.49 -16.45
CA ALA A 89 14.44 2.63 -17.57
C ALA A 89 15.05 1.24 -17.45
N ASP A 90 16.32 1.13 -17.03
CA ASP A 90 17.05 -0.13 -16.91
C ASP A 90 16.57 -0.98 -15.73
N PHE A 91 16.04 -0.35 -14.68
CA PHE A 91 15.53 -1.08 -13.52
C PHE A 91 14.11 -1.61 -13.75
N ALA A 92 13.17 -0.75 -14.07
CA ALA A 92 11.77 -1.13 -14.23
C ALA A 92 11.00 -0.30 -15.28
N GLY A 93 11.52 0.86 -15.66
CA GLY A 93 10.79 1.83 -16.49
C GLY A 93 10.32 1.26 -17.82
N HIS A 94 11.12 0.42 -18.47
CA HIS A 94 10.79 -0.15 -19.78
C HIS A 94 9.55 -1.06 -19.77
N TYR A 95 9.20 -1.70 -18.65
CA TYR A 95 8.00 -2.54 -18.55
C TYR A 95 6.70 -1.73 -18.56
N PHE A 96 6.76 -0.50 -18.12
CA PHE A 96 5.59 0.38 -17.99
C PHE A 96 5.46 1.38 -19.13
N HIS A 97 6.49 1.46 -19.99
CA HIS A 97 6.52 2.42 -21.10
C HIS A 97 5.41 2.16 -22.13
N SER A 98 5.14 0.90 -22.45
CA SER A 98 4.13 0.53 -23.46
C SER A 98 2.68 0.59 -22.95
N GLY A 99 2.47 0.81 -21.66
CA GLY A 99 1.14 0.70 -21.04
C GLY A 99 0.61 -0.74 -20.95
N ASP A 100 1.45 -1.72 -21.23
CA ASP A 100 1.06 -3.14 -21.16
C ASP A 100 0.98 -3.67 -19.73
N LEU A 101 1.63 -3.00 -18.79
CA LEU A 101 1.60 -3.27 -17.35
C LEU A 101 1.22 -2.02 -16.56
N ALA A 102 0.55 -2.22 -15.44
CA ALA A 102 0.23 -1.20 -14.46
C ALA A 102 0.48 -1.71 -13.04
N ILE A 103 1.03 -0.84 -12.19
CA ILE A 103 1.10 -1.07 -10.75
C ILE A 103 -0.29 -0.73 -10.17
N LEU A 104 -0.76 -1.55 -9.26
CA LEU A 104 -2.08 -1.43 -8.66
C LEU A 104 -1.98 -1.01 -7.20
N ALA A 105 -3.09 -0.48 -6.69
CA ALA A 105 -3.27 -0.20 -5.27
C ALA A 105 -3.05 -1.46 -4.43
N GLY A 106 -2.47 -1.31 -3.22
CA GLY A 106 -2.03 -2.41 -2.36
C GLY A 106 -0.61 -2.90 -2.67
N SER A 107 0.08 -2.30 -3.64
CA SER A 107 1.54 -2.42 -3.73
C SER A 107 2.16 -1.59 -2.61
N ASN A 108 3.06 -2.20 -1.85
CA ASN A 108 3.74 -1.54 -0.74
C ASN A 108 5.15 -2.10 -0.52
N PHE A 109 5.90 -1.36 0.25
CA PHE A 109 7.23 -1.71 0.71
C PHE A 109 7.29 -1.47 2.22
N THR A 110 7.69 -2.47 2.98
CA THR A 110 7.82 -2.43 4.44
C THR A 110 9.11 -3.11 4.86
N ALA A 111 9.40 -3.13 6.15
CA ALA A 111 10.52 -3.91 6.69
C ALA A 111 10.43 -5.42 6.35
N ASN A 112 9.22 -5.94 6.11
CA ASN A 112 9.01 -7.35 5.76
C ASN A 112 9.26 -7.66 4.28
N GLY A 113 9.35 -6.65 3.43
CA GLY A 113 9.59 -6.85 2.01
C GLY A 113 8.76 -5.97 1.08
N LEU A 114 8.83 -6.29 -0.21
CA LEU A 114 8.09 -5.63 -1.27
C LEU A 114 6.91 -6.48 -1.70
N VAL A 115 5.73 -5.91 -1.67
CA VAL A 115 4.53 -6.48 -2.27
C VAL A 115 4.19 -5.65 -3.51
N LEU A 116 4.25 -6.27 -4.69
CA LEU A 116 3.83 -5.66 -5.93
C LEU A 116 2.53 -6.29 -6.42
N GLN A 117 1.52 -5.48 -6.60
CA GLN A 117 0.31 -5.84 -7.32
C GLN A 117 0.37 -5.24 -8.71
N ILE A 118 0.38 -6.08 -9.72
CA ILE A 118 0.47 -5.68 -11.13
C ILE A 118 -0.64 -6.31 -11.96
N ALA A 119 -1.14 -5.52 -12.91
CA ALA A 119 -2.06 -6.02 -13.92
C ALA A 119 -1.55 -5.68 -15.31
N GLY A 120 -1.86 -6.54 -16.27
CA GLY A 120 -1.48 -6.26 -17.66
C GLY A 120 -1.73 -7.40 -18.62
N ARG A 121 -1.07 -7.29 -19.77
CA ARG A 121 -1.08 -8.33 -20.80
C ARG A 121 -0.23 -9.52 -20.37
N HIS A 122 -0.66 -10.71 -20.72
CA HIS A 122 0.01 -11.94 -20.29
C HIS A 122 1.49 -11.98 -20.66
N GLU A 123 1.83 -11.64 -21.88
CA GLU A 123 3.22 -11.68 -22.37
C GLU A 123 4.12 -10.67 -21.65
N ALA A 124 3.62 -9.46 -21.41
CA ALA A 124 4.34 -8.44 -20.65
C ALA A 124 4.57 -8.88 -19.20
N MET A 125 3.54 -9.50 -18.59
CA MET A 125 3.60 -10.04 -17.25
C MET A 125 4.65 -11.15 -17.12
N VAL A 126 4.69 -12.09 -18.07
CA VAL A 126 5.69 -13.19 -18.07
C VAL A 126 7.10 -12.63 -18.18
N ARG A 127 7.32 -11.67 -19.08
CA ARG A 127 8.64 -11.02 -19.22
C ARG A 127 9.06 -10.33 -17.93
N PHE A 128 8.15 -9.52 -17.35
CA PHE A 128 8.40 -8.84 -16.09
C PHE A 128 8.74 -9.81 -14.96
N LEU A 129 7.95 -10.88 -14.79
CA LEU A 129 8.18 -11.88 -13.74
C LEU A 129 9.50 -12.67 -13.93
N THR A 130 9.91 -12.87 -15.16
CA THR A 130 11.19 -13.52 -15.45
C THR A 130 12.36 -12.60 -15.07
N ASP A 131 12.26 -11.33 -15.41
CA ASP A 131 13.33 -10.38 -15.18
C ASP A 131 13.42 -9.96 -13.71
N ILE A 132 12.30 -9.72 -13.04
CA ILE A 132 12.31 -9.32 -11.63
C ILE A 132 12.92 -10.40 -10.74
N ARG A 133 12.73 -11.69 -11.08
CA ARG A 133 13.35 -12.79 -10.37
C ARG A 133 14.88 -12.83 -10.45
N SER A 134 15.45 -12.21 -11.47
CA SER A 134 16.91 -12.09 -11.60
C SER A 134 17.49 -10.91 -10.79
N LYS A 135 16.64 -9.96 -10.40
CA LYS A 135 17.05 -8.72 -9.73
C LYS A 135 16.75 -8.71 -8.23
N VAL A 136 15.64 -9.35 -7.84
CA VAL A 136 15.20 -9.42 -6.44
C VAL A 136 14.74 -10.84 -6.07
N PRO A 137 14.92 -11.27 -4.81
CA PRO A 137 14.47 -12.58 -4.35
C PRO A 137 12.94 -12.61 -4.28
N VAL A 138 12.30 -13.17 -5.30
CA VAL A 138 10.85 -13.37 -5.34
C VAL A 138 10.51 -14.64 -4.57
N GLU A 139 9.80 -14.48 -3.46
CA GLU A 139 9.36 -15.59 -2.61
C GLU A 139 8.06 -16.22 -3.12
N ARG A 140 7.11 -15.38 -3.52
CA ARG A 140 5.79 -15.85 -3.88
C ARG A 140 5.21 -15.06 -5.05
N VAL A 141 4.52 -15.77 -5.93
CA VAL A 141 3.72 -15.18 -7.00
C VAL A 141 2.33 -15.81 -6.97
N THR A 142 1.31 -15.02 -6.70
CA THR A 142 -0.09 -15.45 -6.72
C THR A 142 -0.83 -14.78 -7.87
N SER A 143 -1.60 -15.55 -8.64
CA SER A 143 -2.44 -14.98 -9.68
C SER A 143 -3.81 -14.64 -9.11
N ALA A 144 -4.22 -13.39 -9.25
CA ALA A 144 -5.59 -12.99 -8.97
C ALA A 144 -6.48 -13.37 -10.16
N LYS A 145 -7.47 -14.23 -9.96
CA LYS A 145 -8.52 -14.49 -10.96
C LYS A 145 -9.58 -13.41 -10.86
N GLY A 146 -9.63 -12.54 -11.87
CA GLY A 146 -10.67 -11.50 -11.97
C GLY A 146 -10.40 -10.27 -11.10
N SER A 147 -11.33 -9.34 -11.14
CA SER A 147 -11.28 -8.09 -10.36
C SER A 147 -11.37 -8.30 -8.84
N GLU A 148 -11.81 -9.46 -8.38
CA GLU A 148 -11.94 -9.78 -6.95
C GLU A 148 -10.60 -9.88 -6.22
N GLY A 149 -9.51 -10.22 -6.92
CA GLY A 149 -8.16 -10.24 -6.34
C GLY A 149 -7.42 -8.92 -6.37
N LEU A 150 -7.99 -7.88 -7.00
CA LEU A 150 -7.42 -6.54 -7.12
C LEU A 150 -7.99 -5.56 -6.10
N VAL A 151 -9.14 -5.90 -5.53
CA VAL A 151 -9.73 -5.14 -4.44
C VAL A 151 -9.15 -5.71 -3.16
N GLN A 152 -8.37 -4.92 -2.42
CA GLN A 152 -8.17 -5.21 -1.01
C GLN A 152 -9.56 -5.48 -0.43
N LYS A 153 -9.75 -6.63 0.21
CA LYS A 153 -10.93 -6.90 1.02
C LYS A 153 -10.88 -5.94 2.20
N GLY A 154 -11.30 -4.74 1.96
CA GLY A 154 -11.45 -3.71 2.96
C GLY A 154 -12.92 -3.34 3.09
N PRO A 155 -13.28 -2.63 4.15
CA PRO A 155 -14.64 -2.20 4.37
C PRO A 155 -15.22 -1.49 3.15
N THR A 156 -16.47 -1.80 2.80
CA THR A 156 -17.20 -1.07 1.75
C THR A 156 -17.31 0.41 2.09
N LEU A 157 -17.60 1.25 1.11
CA LEU A 157 -17.74 2.70 1.34
C LEU A 157 -18.73 3.01 2.47
N GLN A 158 -19.81 2.25 2.59
CA GLN A 158 -20.80 2.39 3.65
C GLN A 158 -20.23 1.92 5.01
N GLN A 159 -19.56 0.81 5.05
CA GLN A 159 -18.86 0.30 6.25
C GLN A 159 -17.79 1.29 6.71
N HIS A 160 -17.00 1.82 5.77
CA HIS A 160 -15.99 2.85 6.07
C HIS A 160 -16.62 4.11 6.70
N ARG A 161 -17.76 4.59 6.17
CA ARG A 161 -18.49 5.73 6.77
C ARG A 161 -18.95 5.45 8.20
N VAL A 162 -19.45 4.24 8.45
CA VAL A 162 -19.93 3.83 9.79
C VAL A 162 -18.77 3.76 10.79
N VAL A 163 -17.66 3.09 10.44
CA VAL A 163 -16.47 2.98 11.31
C VAL A 163 -15.85 4.34 11.56
N ARG A 164 -15.72 5.17 10.53
CA ARG A 164 -15.18 6.52 10.67
C ARG A 164 -16.01 7.36 11.63
N LEU A 165 -17.32 7.40 11.47
CA LEU A 165 -18.19 8.13 12.38
C LEU A 165 -18.15 7.57 13.81
N ALA A 166 -18.06 6.24 13.95
CA ALA A 166 -17.91 5.58 15.25
C ALA A 166 -16.61 6.03 15.94
N HIS A 167 -15.49 6.02 15.21
CA HIS A 167 -14.20 6.50 15.72
C HIS A 167 -14.26 7.97 16.12
N GLU A 168 -14.72 8.85 15.23
CA GLU A 168 -14.83 10.30 15.48
C GLU A 168 -15.79 10.64 16.64
N SER A 169 -16.79 9.80 16.90
CA SER A 169 -17.74 9.97 17.99
C SER A 169 -17.33 9.33 19.31
N GLY A 170 -16.14 8.69 19.36
CA GLY A 170 -15.60 8.06 20.58
C GLY A 170 -16.23 6.70 20.91
N TRP A 171 -16.72 5.95 19.93
CA TRP A 171 -17.25 4.60 20.13
C TRP A 171 -16.18 3.61 20.64
N TYR A 172 -14.94 3.79 20.22
CA TYR A 172 -13.81 2.95 20.59
C TYR A 172 -13.04 3.45 21.82
N GLU A 173 -13.50 4.51 22.45
CA GLU A 173 -12.89 5.01 23.70
C GLU A 173 -13.39 4.24 24.93
N ALA A 174 -12.63 4.30 26.00
CA ALA A 174 -12.99 3.74 27.31
C ALA A 174 -12.99 4.86 28.38
N PRO A 175 -14.13 5.29 28.90
CA PRO A 175 -15.50 4.86 28.56
C PRO A 175 -15.96 5.37 27.19
N LYS A 176 -16.88 4.63 26.56
CA LYS A 176 -17.48 5.05 25.28
C LYS A 176 -18.18 6.40 25.42
N ARG A 177 -17.96 7.32 24.46
CA ARG A 177 -18.59 8.64 24.44
C ARG A 177 -19.88 8.69 23.60
N THR A 178 -20.17 7.62 22.84
CA THR A 178 -21.36 7.55 21.99
C THR A 178 -22.03 6.18 22.10
N SER A 179 -23.29 6.13 21.71
CA SER A 179 -24.09 4.90 21.65
C SER A 179 -24.42 4.53 20.21
N ILE A 180 -24.79 3.25 19.98
CA ILE A 180 -25.24 2.76 18.67
C ILE A 180 -26.48 3.53 18.18
N ARG A 181 -27.29 4.02 19.11
CA ARG A 181 -28.47 4.83 18.79
C ARG A 181 -28.08 6.17 18.19
N GLU A 182 -27.14 6.86 18.82
CA GLU A 182 -26.65 8.16 18.33
C GLU A 182 -25.93 8.03 16.98
N LEU A 183 -25.17 6.94 16.79
CA LEU A 183 -24.57 6.66 15.48
C LEU A 183 -25.62 6.40 14.41
N ALA A 184 -26.68 5.66 14.76
CA ALA A 184 -27.80 5.38 13.86
C ALA A 184 -28.55 6.67 13.46
N ASP A 185 -28.85 7.52 14.45
CA ASP A 185 -29.51 8.80 14.23
C ASP A 185 -28.67 9.72 13.32
N LYS A 186 -27.36 9.80 13.55
CA LYS A 186 -26.43 10.61 12.73
C LYS A 186 -26.30 10.09 11.28
N LEU A 187 -26.41 8.79 11.08
CA LEU A 187 -26.29 8.16 9.76
C LEU A 187 -27.61 8.04 9.01
N GLY A 188 -28.74 8.30 9.67
CA GLY A 188 -30.06 8.07 9.10
C GLY A 188 -30.34 6.57 8.85
N LEU A 189 -29.77 5.68 9.68
CA LEU A 189 -29.88 4.22 9.53
C LEU A 189 -30.57 3.60 10.75
N SER A 190 -31.01 2.35 10.63
CA SER A 190 -31.48 1.58 11.79
C SER A 190 -30.32 1.17 12.69
N LYS A 191 -30.59 0.99 13.99
CA LYS A 191 -29.59 0.51 14.97
C LYS A 191 -29.01 -0.85 14.57
N SER A 192 -29.87 -1.75 14.06
CA SER A 192 -29.44 -3.07 13.58
C SER A 192 -28.52 -2.96 12.39
N THR A 193 -28.82 -2.06 11.45
CA THR A 193 -27.96 -1.83 10.28
C THR A 193 -26.60 -1.29 10.68
N VAL A 194 -26.55 -0.32 11.61
CA VAL A 194 -25.27 0.22 12.08
C VAL A 194 -24.45 -0.84 12.82
N ALA A 195 -25.09 -1.62 13.71
CA ALA A 195 -24.41 -2.71 14.41
C ALA A 195 -23.83 -3.75 13.44
N GLU A 196 -24.60 -4.16 12.45
CA GLU A 196 -24.17 -5.12 11.44
C GLU A 196 -23.00 -4.58 10.61
N GLN A 197 -23.06 -3.31 10.18
CA GLN A 197 -21.99 -2.70 9.40
C GLN A 197 -20.71 -2.52 10.22
N LEU A 198 -20.81 -2.19 11.52
CA LEU A 198 -19.65 -2.13 12.42
C LEU A 198 -18.98 -3.49 12.52
N VAL A 199 -19.75 -4.54 12.89
CA VAL A 199 -19.19 -5.90 13.05
C VAL A 199 -18.51 -6.39 11.76
N LYS A 200 -19.12 -6.17 10.60
CA LYS A 200 -18.53 -6.56 9.31
C LYS A 200 -17.23 -5.81 9.04
N ALA A 201 -17.22 -4.49 9.23
CA ALA A 201 -16.04 -3.67 8.98
C ALA A 201 -14.92 -3.96 9.98
N GLU A 202 -15.25 -4.11 11.26
CA GLU A 202 -14.29 -4.50 12.29
C GLU A 202 -13.67 -5.87 11.98
N GLY A 203 -14.49 -6.84 11.55
CA GLY A 203 -14.03 -8.16 11.14
C GLY A 203 -13.06 -8.11 9.96
N GLU A 204 -13.33 -7.29 8.95
CA GLU A 204 -12.44 -7.12 7.80
C GLU A 204 -11.13 -6.41 8.18
N ILE A 205 -11.18 -5.39 9.05
CA ILE A 205 -9.99 -4.69 9.56
C ILE A 205 -9.12 -5.65 10.38
N VAL A 206 -9.72 -6.42 11.28
CA VAL A 206 -9.00 -7.41 12.09
C VAL A 206 -8.41 -8.51 11.23
N ALA A 207 -9.15 -9.04 10.26
CA ALA A 207 -8.64 -10.03 9.32
C ALA A 207 -7.45 -9.49 8.52
N SER A 208 -7.55 -8.27 8.00
CA SER A 208 -6.46 -7.62 7.28
C SER A 208 -5.22 -7.42 8.16
N PHE A 209 -5.40 -7.06 9.43
CA PHE A 209 -4.31 -6.90 10.39
C PHE A 209 -3.66 -8.25 10.72
N LEU A 210 -4.45 -9.31 10.94
CA LEU A 210 -3.94 -10.64 11.21
C LEU A 210 -3.23 -11.26 10.01
N ASP A 211 -3.79 -11.09 8.80
CA ASP A 211 -3.15 -11.56 7.57
C ASP A 211 -1.78 -10.86 7.36
N SER A 212 -1.68 -9.58 7.69
CA SER A 212 -0.41 -8.85 7.63
C SER A 212 0.60 -9.25 8.72
N SER A 213 0.14 -9.79 9.85
CA SER A 213 0.97 -10.19 10.98
C SER A 213 1.38 -11.67 10.95
N LEU A 214 0.62 -12.53 10.27
CA LEU A 214 0.94 -13.96 10.11
C LEU A 214 2.00 -14.22 9.04
N ASP A 215 2.26 -13.26 8.17
CA ASP A 215 3.38 -13.33 7.19
C ASP A 215 4.74 -12.97 7.84
N SER A 216 4.81 -12.87 9.17
CA SER A 216 5.99 -12.41 9.95
C SER A 216 6.65 -13.52 10.80
N GLU A 217 6.26 -14.81 10.64
CA GLU A 217 6.92 -15.97 11.28
C GLU A 217 7.71 -16.84 10.30
#